data_aa0326d31ad663e527230a2dd208d3a8
#
_entry.id   aa0326d31ad663e527230a2dd208d3a8
#
_cell.length_a   1.000
_cell.length_b   1.000
_cell.length_c   1.000
_cell.angle_alpha   90.00
_cell.angle_beta   90.00
_cell.angle_gamma   90.00
#
_symmetry.space_group_name_H-M   'P 1'
#
loop_
_entity.id
_entity.type
_entity.pdbx_description
1 polymer ?
#
loop_
_entity_poly.entity_id
_entity_poly.type
_entity_poly.pdbx_seq_one_letter_code
_entity_poly.pdbx_strand_id
1 'polypeptide(L)'
;MAFSVTHCIQAHAGAAHVARFNPGGRYLLTGGSDQQIHLWNARTGVSDELDTKGRSACIQRYSAHSYEVLCLDIAPDSLRFASAGPDRAIMLWDVATGQVFRRFHSHTGRIHDVKFGGAREEGSLLYAAGSDKVLRAFDLRASNAWRPIFEAREAHDAILTLALTPGSVHTGSVDGVLRTYDVRMGELRSDTLDEPITSLTPGKDGVTMLVSQLASTHRLMDLADGTQLQCFRGHTQTSFRCHSDMTLDEALVISGDETGHLFAWDILSGRKKWDARPDFRGSARHRRAPNVPVTMLWTEAGPDAQDPQVVTASSCGTVHIWSR
;
A
#
# COMPACT_ATOMS: atom_id res chain seq x y z
N MET A 1 17.91 8.01 14.86
CA MET A 1 18.29 8.39 13.49
C MET A 1 17.04 8.96 12.84
N ALA A 2 17.16 10.03 12.07
CA ALA A 2 16.02 10.72 11.44
C ALA A 2 16.01 10.40 9.96
N PHE A 3 14.83 10.20 9.38
CA PHE A 3 14.67 10.10 7.94
C PHE A 3 14.72 11.49 7.30
N SER A 4 15.34 11.60 6.15
CA SER A 4 15.38 12.82 5.35
C SER A 4 14.83 12.59 3.94
N VAL A 5 14.16 13.60 3.37
CA VAL A 5 13.68 13.54 2.00
C VAL A 5 14.88 13.57 1.05
N THR A 6 15.05 12.53 0.26
CA THR A 6 16.09 12.47 -0.76
C THR A 6 15.57 12.89 -2.13
N HIS A 7 14.32 12.53 -2.44
CA HIS A 7 13.70 12.86 -3.72
C HIS A 7 12.25 13.30 -3.54
N CYS A 8 11.82 14.26 -4.35
CA CYS A 8 10.43 14.72 -4.46
C CYS A 8 10.00 14.65 -5.92
N ILE A 9 8.89 13.96 -6.19
CA ILE A 9 8.36 13.73 -7.53
C ILE A 9 6.96 14.34 -7.59
N GLN A 10 6.67 15.18 -8.60
CA GLN A 10 5.29 15.51 -8.97
C GLN A 10 4.76 14.36 -9.83
N ALA A 11 4.25 13.32 -9.21
CA ALA A 11 3.90 12.08 -9.90
C ALA A 11 2.58 12.19 -10.66
N HIS A 12 1.58 12.88 -10.10
CA HIS A 12 0.24 12.94 -10.67
C HIS A 12 -0.31 14.38 -10.70
N ALA A 13 -1.23 14.64 -11.62
CA ALA A 13 -1.91 15.93 -11.74
C ALA A 13 -2.93 16.19 -10.62
N GLY A 14 -3.39 15.13 -9.93
CA GLY A 14 -4.26 15.14 -8.77
C GLY A 14 -3.68 14.30 -7.63
N ALA A 15 -4.51 13.78 -6.76
CA ALA A 15 -4.04 12.97 -5.64
C ALA A 15 -3.27 11.71 -6.12
N ALA A 16 -2.14 11.43 -5.49
CA ALA A 16 -1.46 10.15 -5.57
C ALA A 16 -2.01 9.25 -4.47
N HIS A 17 -2.72 8.19 -4.85
CA HIS A 17 -3.38 7.31 -3.90
C HIS A 17 -2.49 6.16 -3.46
N VAL A 18 -1.57 5.73 -4.32
CA VAL A 18 -0.69 4.60 -4.06
C VAL A 18 0.68 4.84 -4.66
N ALA A 19 1.71 4.44 -3.91
CA ALA A 19 3.08 4.40 -4.37
C ALA A 19 3.72 3.12 -3.83
N ARG A 20 4.39 2.35 -4.69
CA ARG A 20 4.95 1.07 -4.30
C ARG A 20 6.25 0.79 -5.05
N PHE A 21 7.28 0.44 -4.29
CA PHE A 21 8.51 -0.02 -4.90
C PHE A 21 8.38 -1.47 -5.41
N ASN A 22 9.18 -1.83 -6.35
CA ASN A 22 9.35 -3.23 -6.69
C ASN A 22 10.18 -3.96 -5.62
N PRO A 23 10.14 -5.32 -5.55
CA PRO A 23 10.93 -6.14 -4.61
C PRO A 23 12.41 -5.89 -4.77
N GLY A 24 13.04 -5.11 -5.29
CA GLY A 24 14.46 -4.74 -5.36
C GLY A 24 14.71 -3.29 -5.03
N GLY A 25 13.67 -2.48 -4.70
CA GLY A 25 13.81 -1.07 -4.36
C GLY A 25 14.33 -0.16 -5.48
N ARG A 26 14.47 -0.69 -6.71
CA ARG A 26 15.05 0.04 -7.85
C ARG A 26 14.02 0.87 -8.59
N TYR A 27 12.81 0.37 -8.67
CA TYR A 27 11.70 0.98 -9.40
C TYR A 27 10.54 1.27 -8.47
N LEU A 28 9.84 2.36 -8.77
CA LEU A 28 8.65 2.81 -8.03
C LEU A 28 7.48 2.88 -9.00
N LEU A 29 6.36 2.26 -8.67
CA LEU A 29 5.07 2.45 -9.33
C LEU A 29 4.20 3.39 -8.49
N THR A 30 3.53 4.33 -9.16
CA THR A 30 2.57 5.24 -8.52
C THR A 30 1.25 5.23 -9.26
N GLY A 31 0.14 5.33 -8.54
CA GLY A 31 -1.20 5.42 -9.09
C GLY A 31 -1.97 6.61 -8.50
N GLY A 32 -2.75 7.30 -9.30
CA GLY A 32 -3.40 8.53 -8.87
C GLY A 32 -4.80 8.76 -9.41
N SER A 33 -5.36 9.90 -9.02
CA SER A 33 -6.70 10.35 -9.45
C SER A 33 -6.77 10.77 -10.92
N ASP A 34 -5.65 10.94 -11.58
CA ASP A 34 -5.55 11.20 -13.03
C ASP A 34 -5.74 9.96 -13.89
N GLN A 35 -6.12 8.80 -13.28
CA GLN A 35 -6.40 7.52 -13.95
C GLN A 35 -5.15 6.86 -14.54
N GLN A 36 -3.97 7.37 -14.21
CA GLN A 36 -2.70 6.89 -14.73
C GLN A 36 -1.89 6.16 -13.66
N ILE A 37 -1.03 5.28 -14.15
CA ILE A 37 0.00 4.64 -13.35
C ILE A 37 1.35 4.99 -13.99
N HIS A 38 2.32 5.38 -13.19
CA HIS A 38 3.64 5.77 -13.66
C HIS A 38 4.70 4.88 -13.03
N LEU A 39 5.67 4.48 -13.85
CA LEU A 39 6.88 3.77 -13.43
C LEU A 39 8.06 4.73 -13.39
N TRP A 40 8.74 4.77 -12.26
CA TRP A 40 9.86 5.66 -11.99
C TRP A 40 11.11 4.88 -11.65
N ASN A 41 12.28 5.47 -11.92
CA ASN A 41 13.53 4.98 -11.39
C ASN A 41 13.79 5.67 -10.03
N ALA A 42 13.78 4.90 -8.95
CA ALA A 42 13.92 5.43 -7.60
C ALA A 42 15.32 5.99 -7.28
N ARG A 43 16.33 5.63 -8.08
CA ARG A 43 17.74 6.00 -7.82
C ARG A 43 18.25 7.22 -8.60
N THR A 44 17.61 7.57 -9.72
CA THR A 44 18.17 8.61 -10.62
C THR A 44 17.78 10.02 -10.24
N GLY A 45 17.28 10.25 -9.05
CA GLY A 45 16.95 11.58 -8.52
C GLY A 45 15.94 12.30 -9.41
N VAL A 46 14.82 12.61 -8.87
CA VAL A 46 13.68 13.00 -9.65
C VAL A 46 13.52 14.50 -9.62
N SER A 47 14.11 15.15 -10.57
CA SER A 47 13.55 16.38 -11.09
C SER A 47 12.70 16.03 -12.34
N ASP A 48 11.57 16.71 -12.56
CA ASP A 48 10.88 16.78 -13.86
C ASP A 48 11.81 17.32 -14.96
N GLU A 49 12.97 17.83 -14.58
CA GLU A 49 14.05 18.18 -15.44
C GLU A 49 14.72 16.90 -15.96
N LEU A 50 14.84 16.81 -17.26
CA LEU A 50 15.64 15.81 -17.96
C LEU A 50 17.00 15.71 -17.26
N ASP A 51 17.46 14.49 -16.99
CA ASP A 51 18.83 14.29 -16.53
C ASP A 51 19.80 14.98 -17.53
N THR A 52 21.07 15.11 -17.15
CA THR A 52 22.10 15.69 -18.03
C THR A 52 22.22 14.99 -19.39
N LYS A 53 21.48 13.89 -19.61
CA LYS A 53 21.36 13.12 -20.85
C LYS A 53 19.96 13.23 -21.49
N GLY A 54 19.09 14.13 -21.00
CA GLY A 54 17.75 14.34 -21.56
C GLY A 54 16.72 13.26 -21.25
N ARG A 55 16.90 12.47 -20.17
CA ARG A 55 15.96 11.39 -19.80
C ARG A 55 15.04 11.84 -18.68
N SER A 56 13.74 11.63 -18.88
CA SER A 56 12.76 11.78 -17.81
C SER A 56 12.96 10.68 -16.75
N ALA A 57 12.75 11.02 -15.49
CA ALA A 57 12.71 10.03 -14.43
C ALA A 57 11.54 9.05 -14.57
N CYS A 58 10.45 9.47 -15.22
CA CYS A 58 9.34 8.60 -15.60
C CYS A 58 9.76 7.71 -16.77
N ILE A 59 9.82 6.40 -16.51
CA ILE A 59 10.22 5.38 -17.48
C ILE A 59 9.05 5.01 -18.38
N GLN A 60 7.88 4.78 -17.79
CA GLN A 60 6.70 4.28 -18.47
C GLN A 60 5.43 4.86 -17.86
N ARG A 61 4.41 5.07 -18.71
CA ARG A 61 3.06 5.46 -18.31
C ARG A 61 2.07 4.41 -18.76
N TYR A 62 1.14 4.05 -17.86
CA TYR A 62 0.11 3.05 -18.11
C TYR A 62 -1.25 3.73 -17.98
N SER A 63 -2.09 3.61 -19.01
CA SER A 63 -3.40 4.24 -19.07
C SER A 63 -4.42 3.26 -19.63
N ALA A 64 -5.32 2.77 -18.81
CA ALA A 64 -6.47 1.95 -19.20
C ALA A 64 -7.63 2.03 -18.20
N HIS A 65 -7.36 2.57 -16.99
CA HIS A 65 -8.41 2.83 -16.02
C HIS A 65 -9.31 3.97 -16.47
N SER A 66 -10.61 3.82 -16.24
CA SER A 66 -11.62 4.85 -16.52
C SER A 66 -11.87 5.78 -15.32
N TYR A 67 -11.32 5.42 -14.16
CA TYR A 67 -11.40 6.14 -12.91
C TYR A 67 -10.03 6.15 -12.20
N GLU A 68 -9.96 6.83 -11.06
CA GLU A 68 -8.78 6.88 -10.22
C GLU A 68 -8.22 5.49 -9.86
N VAL A 69 -6.91 5.37 -9.73
CA VAL A 69 -6.25 4.16 -9.29
C VAL A 69 -6.08 4.22 -7.78
N LEU A 70 -6.82 3.37 -7.03
CA LEU A 70 -6.79 3.39 -5.57
C LEU A 70 -5.72 2.46 -4.98
N CYS A 71 -5.45 1.36 -5.64
CA CYS A 71 -4.50 0.37 -5.16
C CYS A 71 -3.73 -0.26 -6.33
N LEU A 72 -2.53 -0.71 -6.01
CA LEU A 72 -1.70 -1.52 -6.89
C LEU A 72 -0.80 -2.44 -6.06
N ASP A 73 -0.42 -3.54 -6.65
CA ASP A 73 0.58 -4.45 -6.11
C ASP A 73 1.47 -4.99 -7.22
N ILE A 74 2.73 -5.27 -6.89
CA ILE A 74 3.74 -5.72 -7.85
C ILE A 74 4.02 -7.19 -7.57
N ALA A 75 4.00 -8.00 -8.63
CA ALA A 75 4.34 -9.40 -8.49
C ALA A 75 5.80 -9.59 -8.07
N PRO A 76 6.13 -10.65 -7.33
CA PRO A 76 7.49 -10.89 -6.85
C PRO A 76 8.54 -10.96 -7.97
N ASP A 77 8.13 -11.37 -9.18
CA ASP A 77 8.99 -11.41 -10.37
C ASP A 77 9.31 -10.01 -10.95
N SER A 78 8.64 -8.95 -10.48
CA SER A 78 8.72 -7.58 -11.01
C SER A 78 8.38 -7.44 -12.50
N LEU A 79 7.85 -8.48 -13.14
CA LEU A 79 7.46 -8.47 -14.56
C LEU A 79 6.00 -8.06 -14.73
N ARG A 80 5.19 -8.23 -13.69
CA ARG A 80 3.76 -7.97 -13.70
C ARG A 80 3.35 -7.14 -12.50
N PHE A 81 2.28 -6.38 -12.65
CA PHE A 81 1.61 -5.74 -11.53
C PHE A 81 0.09 -5.75 -11.72
N ALA A 82 -0.64 -5.67 -10.64
CA ALA A 82 -2.08 -5.54 -10.61
C ALA A 82 -2.47 -4.15 -10.12
N SER A 83 -3.54 -3.58 -10.67
CA SER A 83 -4.11 -2.31 -10.24
C SER A 83 -5.63 -2.38 -10.21
N ALA A 84 -6.25 -1.61 -9.32
CA ALA A 84 -7.70 -1.53 -9.23
C ALA A 84 -8.16 -0.19 -8.62
N GLY A 85 -9.48 0.04 -8.74
CA GLY A 85 -10.09 1.26 -8.25
C GLY A 85 -11.63 1.26 -8.33
N PRO A 86 -12.26 2.44 -8.48
CA PRO A 86 -13.71 2.58 -8.55
C PRO A 86 -14.34 2.02 -9.83
N ASP A 87 -13.56 1.75 -10.87
CA ASP A 87 -14.01 1.10 -12.11
C ASP A 87 -14.40 -0.38 -11.93
N ARG A 88 -14.21 -0.90 -10.71
CA ARG A 88 -14.58 -2.27 -10.30
C ARG A 88 -13.87 -3.36 -11.09
N ALA A 89 -12.82 -2.98 -11.83
CA ALA A 89 -11.99 -3.87 -12.60
C ALA A 89 -10.62 -4.01 -11.94
N ILE A 90 -10.12 -5.24 -11.88
CA ILE A 90 -8.72 -5.50 -11.60
C ILE A 90 -8.02 -5.64 -12.94
N MET A 91 -6.99 -4.86 -13.17
CA MET A 91 -6.16 -4.90 -14.37
C MET A 91 -4.82 -5.52 -14.06
N LEU A 92 -4.47 -6.54 -14.82
CA LEU A 92 -3.17 -7.21 -14.72
C LEU A 92 -2.30 -6.76 -15.91
N TRP A 93 -1.16 -6.17 -15.59
CA TRP A 93 -0.30 -5.51 -16.54
C TRP A 93 1.02 -6.26 -16.73
N ASP A 94 1.54 -6.19 -17.93
CA ASP A 94 2.93 -6.50 -18.24
C ASP A 94 3.76 -5.22 -18.15
N VAL A 95 4.81 -5.24 -17.32
CA VAL A 95 5.63 -4.05 -17.05
C VAL A 95 6.39 -3.61 -18.30
N ALA A 96 6.91 -4.54 -19.06
CA ALA A 96 7.80 -4.25 -20.20
C ALA A 96 7.01 -3.71 -21.40
N THR A 97 5.86 -4.32 -21.71
CA THR A 97 5.05 -3.92 -22.87
C THR A 97 4.11 -2.76 -22.56
N GLY A 98 3.80 -2.53 -21.27
CA GLY A 98 2.84 -1.52 -20.85
C GLY A 98 1.38 -1.88 -21.15
N GLN A 99 1.09 -3.13 -21.48
CA GLN A 99 -0.23 -3.57 -21.88
C GLN A 99 -0.95 -4.31 -20.76
N VAL A 100 -2.28 -4.15 -20.73
CA VAL A 100 -3.17 -4.98 -19.90
C VAL A 100 -3.38 -6.30 -20.63
N PHE A 101 -2.88 -7.39 -20.06
CA PHE A 101 -3.07 -8.72 -20.65
C PHE A 101 -4.27 -9.48 -20.05
N ARG A 102 -4.79 -9.03 -18.87
CA ARG A 102 -5.99 -9.63 -18.28
C ARG A 102 -6.78 -8.58 -17.47
N ARG A 103 -8.13 -8.72 -17.52
CA ARG A 103 -9.05 -7.90 -16.72
C ARG A 103 -10.04 -8.80 -16.00
N PHE A 104 -10.32 -8.50 -14.72
CA PHE A 104 -11.31 -9.21 -13.92
C PHE A 104 -12.43 -8.23 -13.54
N HIS A 105 -13.66 -8.60 -13.83
CA HIS A 105 -14.89 -7.82 -13.58
C HIS A 105 -15.80 -8.54 -12.59
N SER A 106 -15.27 -9.02 -11.49
CA SER A 106 -16.03 -9.81 -10.50
C SER A 106 -16.58 -8.98 -9.36
N HIS A 107 -16.02 -7.80 -9.12
CA HIS A 107 -16.47 -6.89 -8.06
C HIS A 107 -17.63 -6.01 -8.49
N THR A 108 -18.59 -5.80 -7.59
CA THR A 108 -19.75 -4.92 -7.80
C THR A 108 -19.56 -3.53 -7.19
N GLY A 109 -18.58 -3.36 -6.31
CA GLY A 109 -18.19 -2.10 -5.67
C GLY A 109 -16.77 -1.67 -6.03
N ARG A 110 -16.33 -0.53 -5.46
CA ARG A 110 -14.95 -0.03 -5.55
C ARG A 110 -14.00 -1.06 -4.96
N ILE A 111 -12.86 -1.29 -5.59
CA ILE A 111 -11.81 -2.15 -5.06
C ILE A 111 -10.84 -1.27 -4.30
N HIS A 112 -10.57 -1.61 -3.05
CA HIS A 112 -9.72 -0.82 -2.16
C HIS A 112 -8.32 -1.39 -1.99
N ASP A 113 -8.15 -2.70 -2.14
CA ASP A 113 -6.84 -3.32 -2.07
C ASP A 113 -6.74 -4.56 -2.95
N VAL A 114 -5.53 -4.79 -3.48
CA VAL A 114 -5.14 -5.97 -4.26
C VAL A 114 -3.78 -6.44 -3.78
N LYS A 115 -3.57 -7.77 -3.70
CA LYS A 115 -2.31 -8.36 -3.27
C LYS A 115 -1.99 -9.61 -4.08
N PHE A 116 -0.74 -9.70 -4.52
CA PHE A 116 -0.21 -10.95 -5.05
C PHE A 116 0.16 -11.90 -3.90
N GLY A 117 -0.18 -13.16 -4.07
CA GLY A 117 0.14 -14.22 -3.12
C GLY A 117 0.32 -15.55 -3.83
N GLY A 118 0.47 -16.62 -3.05
CA GLY A 118 0.68 -17.98 -3.51
C GLY A 118 1.82 -18.66 -2.77
N ALA A 119 1.90 -19.99 -2.89
CA ALA A 119 3.02 -20.74 -2.34
C ALA A 119 4.30 -20.37 -3.11
N ARG A 120 5.38 -20.11 -2.37
CA ARG A 120 6.74 -19.89 -2.91
C ARG A 120 6.95 -18.61 -3.72
N GLU A 121 6.44 -17.47 -3.26
CA GLU A 121 6.77 -16.15 -3.85
C GLU A 121 6.49 -15.99 -5.36
N GLU A 122 5.75 -16.90 -5.98
CA GLU A 122 5.54 -16.90 -7.44
C GLU A 122 4.47 -15.91 -7.90
N GLY A 123 3.72 -15.27 -7.00
CA GLY A 123 2.63 -14.38 -7.37
C GLY A 123 1.58 -15.06 -8.25
N SER A 124 1.31 -16.33 -7.99
CA SER A 124 0.37 -17.15 -8.78
C SER A 124 -1.09 -16.91 -8.41
N LEU A 125 -1.34 -16.34 -7.25
CA LEU A 125 -2.66 -15.96 -6.77
C LEU A 125 -2.77 -14.43 -6.71
N LEU A 126 -3.98 -13.92 -6.93
CA LEU A 126 -4.31 -12.52 -6.77
C LEU A 126 -5.51 -12.40 -5.86
N TYR A 127 -5.37 -11.68 -4.78
CA TYR A 127 -6.44 -11.37 -3.85
C TYR A 127 -6.93 -9.94 -4.08
N ALA A 128 -8.23 -9.71 -3.98
CA ALA A 128 -8.83 -8.40 -4.10
C ALA A 128 -10.03 -8.26 -3.17
N ALA A 129 -10.21 -7.06 -2.63
CA ALA A 129 -11.35 -6.74 -1.78
C ALA A 129 -11.74 -5.26 -1.89
N GLY A 130 -12.99 -4.96 -1.52
CA GLY A 130 -13.50 -3.62 -1.66
C GLY A 130 -14.84 -3.35 -0.98
N SER A 131 -15.55 -2.34 -1.51
CA SER A 131 -16.84 -1.88 -0.97
C SER A 131 -17.98 -2.88 -1.15
N ASP A 132 -17.81 -3.91 -1.95
CA ASP A 132 -18.80 -4.99 -2.07
C ASP A 132 -18.73 -6.02 -0.94
N LYS A 133 -17.84 -5.79 0.05
CA LYS A 133 -17.69 -6.60 1.27
C LYS A 133 -17.22 -8.03 1.01
N VAL A 134 -16.67 -8.30 -0.15
CA VAL A 134 -16.26 -9.64 -0.58
C VAL A 134 -14.75 -9.66 -0.81
N LEU A 135 -14.08 -10.61 -0.16
CA LEU A 135 -12.72 -11.01 -0.51
C LEU A 135 -12.78 -12.04 -1.63
N ARG A 136 -12.05 -11.81 -2.72
CA ARG A 136 -11.92 -12.75 -3.84
C ARG A 136 -10.48 -13.12 -4.09
N ALA A 137 -10.27 -14.39 -4.44
CA ALA A 137 -8.97 -14.89 -4.90
C ALA A 137 -9.08 -15.45 -6.32
N PHE A 138 -8.06 -15.18 -7.13
CA PHE A 138 -7.95 -15.61 -8.52
C PHE A 138 -6.65 -16.39 -8.70
N ASP A 139 -6.73 -17.55 -9.39
CA ASP A 139 -5.53 -18.29 -9.82
C ASP A 139 -5.07 -17.78 -11.19
N LEU A 140 -3.91 -17.18 -11.25
CA LEU A 140 -3.37 -16.56 -12.47
C LEU A 140 -2.77 -17.57 -13.45
N ARG A 141 -2.54 -18.82 -13.03
CA ARG A 141 -1.99 -19.89 -13.86
C ARG A 141 -3.06 -20.49 -14.79
N ALA A 142 -4.32 -20.46 -14.35
CA ALA A 142 -5.42 -21.03 -15.11
C ALA A 142 -5.76 -20.16 -16.32
N SER A 143 -5.97 -20.78 -17.47
CA SER A 143 -6.45 -20.10 -18.69
C SER A 143 -7.81 -19.45 -18.51
N ASN A 144 -8.67 -20.04 -17.66
CA ASN A 144 -10.03 -19.57 -17.32
C ASN A 144 -10.06 -18.73 -16.03
N ALA A 145 -8.96 -18.09 -15.65
CA ALA A 145 -8.81 -17.36 -14.39
C ALA A 145 -9.64 -16.07 -14.26
N TRP A 146 -10.66 -15.88 -15.08
CA TRP A 146 -11.61 -14.77 -14.96
C TRP A 146 -12.66 -14.97 -13.85
N ARG A 147 -12.83 -16.20 -13.35
CA ARG A 147 -13.67 -16.52 -12.20
C ARG A 147 -12.82 -16.62 -10.94
N PRO A 148 -13.28 -16.08 -9.81
CA PRO A 148 -12.59 -16.29 -8.54
C PRO A 148 -12.63 -17.79 -8.17
N ILE A 149 -11.52 -18.27 -7.62
CA ILE A 149 -11.42 -19.63 -7.05
C ILE A 149 -11.93 -19.67 -5.61
N PHE A 150 -12.01 -18.52 -4.96
CA PHE A 150 -12.46 -18.36 -3.59
C PHE A 150 -13.19 -17.03 -3.43
N GLU A 151 -14.30 -17.04 -2.67
CA GLU A 151 -15.02 -15.85 -2.23
C GLU A 151 -15.38 -15.97 -0.75
N ALA A 152 -15.07 -14.93 0.02
CA ALA A 152 -15.45 -14.79 1.42
C ALA A 152 -16.37 -13.56 1.57
N ARG A 153 -17.49 -13.73 2.27
CA ARG A 153 -18.59 -12.75 2.38
C ARG A 153 -18.98 -12.41 3.82
N GLU A 154 -18.11 -12.70 4.76
CA GLU A 154 -18.35 -12.54 6.20
C GLU A 154 -18.18 -11.10 6.69
N ALA A 155 -17.63 -10.20 5.87
CA ALA A 155 -17.51 -8.81 6.21
C ALA A 155 -18.88 -8.10 6.21
N HIS A 156 -19.16 -7.35 7.26
CA HIS A 156 -20.42 -6.61 7.38
C HIS A 156 -20.34 -5.23 6.73
N ASP A 157 -19.14 -4.73 6.47
CA ASP A 157 -18.93 -3.46 5.77
C ASP A 157 -17.72 -3.56 4.84
N ALA A 158 -17.40 -2.46 4.12
CA ALA A 158 -16.33 -2.40 3.13
C ALA A 158 -14.99 -2.90 3.68
N ILE A 159 -14.34 -3.76 2.92
CA ILE A 159 -12.98 -4.20 3.23
C ILE A 159 -12.03 -3.15 2.63
N LEU A 160 -11.21 -2.53 3.48
CA LEU A 160 -10.31 -1.46 3.07
C LEU A 160 -8.90 -1.96 2.77
N THR A 161 -8.45 -3.00 3.44
CA THR A 161 -7.05 -3.42 3.36
C THR A 161 -6.90 -4.92 3.43
N LEU A 162 -5.87 -5.43 2.76
CA LEU A 162 -5.47 -6.83 2.72
C LEU A 162 -4.03 -6.96 3.19
N ALA A 163 -3.75 -8.02 3.93
CA ALA A 163 -2.41 -8.45 4.25
C ALA A 163 -2.29 -9.96 4.05
N LEU A 164 -1.11 -10.42 3.68
CA LEU A 164 -0.83 -11.82 3.46
C LEU A 164 0.29 -12.28 4.38
N THR A 165 0.09 -13.42 5.02
CA THR A 165 1.13 -14.15 5.75
C THR A 165 1.26 -15.55 5.17
N PRO A 166 2.31 -16.31 5.47
CA PRO A 166 2.44 -17.68 4.97
C PRO A 166 1.27 -18.57 5.38
N GLY A 167 0.36 -18.81 4.44
CA GLY A 167 -0.82 -19.69 4.65
C GLY A 167 -2.11 -18.97 5.02
N SER A 168 -2.08 -17.65 5.28
CA SER A 168 -3.29 -16.93 5.69
C SER A 168 -3.46 -15.60 4.94
N VAL A 169 -4.72 -15.22 4.77
CA VAL A 169 -5.13 -13.91 4.23
C VAL A 169 -5.85 -13.14 5.32
N HIS A 170 -5.44 -11.90 5.52
CA HIS A 170 -6.00 -11.03 6.53
C HIS A 170 -6.75 -9.89 5.86
N THR A 171 -7.94 -9.55 6.37
CA THR A 171 -8.74 -8.43 5.88
C THR A 171 -9.08 -7.48 7.00
N GLY A 172 -8.90 -6.19 6.75
CA GLY A 172 -9.35 -5.12 7.64
C GLY A 172 -10.52 -4.37 7.01
N SER A 173 -11.61 -4.24 7.75
CA SER A 173 -12.85 -3.65 7.27
C SER A 173 -13.32 -2.45 8.11
N VAL A 174 -14.26 -1.70 7.55
CA VAL A 174 -14.87 -0.53 8.21
C VAL A 174 -15.68 -0.93 9.45
N ASP A 175 -16.15 -2.19 9.51
CA ASP A 175 -16.84 -2.72 10.71
C ASP A 175 -15.92 -2.94 11.90
N GLY A 176 -14.63 -2.60 11.80
CA GLY A 176 -13.66 -2.72 12.88
C GLY A 176 -13.19 -4.14 13.15
N VAL A 177 -13.43 -5.08 12.25
CA VAL A 177 -13.07 -6.49 12.44
C VAL A 177 -11.87 -6.87 11.57
N LEU A 178 -10.84 -7.38 12.22
CA LEU A 178 -9.73 -8.09 11.58
C LEU A 178 -10.14 -9.55 11.37
N ARG A 179 -10.24 -9.98 10.11
CA ARG A 179 -10.56 -11.37 9.75
C ARG A 179 -9.34 -12.05 9.18
N THR A 180 -9.03 -13.20 9.70
CA THR A 180 -7.93 -14.07 9.27
C THR A 180 -8.50 -15.34 8.66
N TYR A 181 -8.24 -15.54 7.38
CA TYR A 181 -8.64 -16.73 6.63
C TYR A 181 -7.44 -17.65 6.49
N ASP A 182 -7.44 -18.81 7.14
CA ASP A 182 -6.47 -19.86 6.87
C ASP A 182 -6.82 -20.54 5.54
N VAL A 183 -5.98 -20.36 4.54
CA VAL A 183 -6.22 -20.86 3.18
C VAL A 183 -6.09 -22.41 3.13
N ARG A 184 -5.36 -23.01 4.04
CA ARG A 184 -5.10 -24.45 4.08
C ARG A 184 -6.19 -25.22 4.82
N MET A 185 -6.58 -24.67 5.97
CA MET A 185 -7.58 -25.30 6.84
C MET A 185 -9.01 -24.89 6.50
N GLY A 186 -9.17 -23.77 5.78
CA GLY A 186 -10.48 -23.18 5.50
C GLY A 186 -11.14 -22.57 6.76
N GLU A 187 -10.36 -22.23 7.76
CA GLU A 187 -10.84 -21.65 9.02
C GLU A 187 -10.86 -20.14 8.96
N LEU A 188 -11.87 -19.54 9.58
CA LEU A 188 -12.00 -18.11 9.79
C LEU A 188 -11.84 -17.78 11.27
N ARG A 189 -10.94 -16.87 11.56
CA ARG A 189 -10.83 -16.20 12.84
C ARG A 189 -11.18 -14.73 12.69
N SER A 190 -11.83 -14.13 13.69
CA SER A 190 -12.25 -12.74 13.70
C SER A 190 -11.91 -12.08 15.03
N ASP A 191 -11.17 -10.98 14.98
CA ASP A 191 -10.80 -10.18 16.13
C ASP A 191 -11.46 -8.80 15.98
N THR A 192 -12.33 -8.42 16.92
CA THR A 192 -13.07 -7.15 16.89
C THR A 192 -12.27 -6.06 17.60
N LEU A 193 -12.05 -4.96 16.89
CA LEU A 193 -11.21 -3.83 17.35
C LEU A 193 -12.01 -2.52 17.51
N ASP A 194 -13.32 -2.56 17.31
CA ASP A 194 -14.32 -1.50 17.48
C ASP A 194 -14.26 -0.32 16.50
N GLU A 195 -13.06 0.01 15.95
CA GLU A 195 -12.87 1.16 15.07
C GLU A 195 -12.48 0.72 13.65
N PRO A 196 -12.86 1.45 12.59
CA PRO A 196 -12.55 1.10 11.21
C PRO A 196 -11.06 0.87 10.97
N ILE A 197 -10.73 -0.26 10.38
CA ILE A 197 -9.36 -0.66 10.06
C ILE A 197 -8.97 -0.07 8.70
N THR A 198 -7.91 0.70 8.66
CA THR A 198 -7.45 1.42 7.46
C THR A 198 -6.23 0.81 6.79
N SER A 199 -5.35 0.19 7.56
CA SER A 199 -4.13 -0.48 7.04
C SER A 199 -3.77 -1.69 7.88
N LEU A 200 -3.24 -2.71 7.21
CA LEU A 200 -2.68 -3.92 7.82
C LEU A 200 -1.28 -4.13 7.28
N THR A 201 -0.31 -4.31 8.18
CA THR A 201 1.07 -4.64 7.83
C THR A 201 1.53 -5.82 8.67
N PRO A 202 1.82 -6.97 8.04
CA PRO A 202 2.30 -8.14 8.75
C PRO A 202 3.76 -7.95 9.20
N GLY A 203 4.10 -8.48 10.37
CA GLY A 203 5.48 -8.64 10.78
C GLY A 203 6.20 -9.70 9.94
N LYS A 204 7.51 -9.62 9.88
CA LYS A 204 8.35 -10.59 9.15
C LYS A 204 8.25 -12.00 9.70
N ASP A 205 7.97 -12.10 10.99
CA ASP A 205 7.75 -13.37 11.68
C ASP A 205 6.45 -14.07 11.23
N GLY A 206 5.52 -13.34 10.58
CA GLY A 206 4.20 -13.81 10.19
C GLY A 206 3.26 -14.08 11.36
N VAL A 207 3.65 -13.70 12.58
CA VAL A 207 2.89 -13.89 13.82
C VAL A 207 2.33 -12.57 14.32
N THR A 208 3.00 -11.47 14.04
CA THR A 208 2.56 -10.13 14.45
C THR A 208 1.89 -9.39 13.30
N MET A 209 0.96 -8.47 13.63
CA MET A 209 0.25 -7.62 12.69
C MET A 209 0.13 -6.19 13.23
N LEU A 210 0.62 -5.23 12.46
CA LEU A 210 0.35 -3.82 12.72
C LEU A 210 -1.00 -3.46 12.09
N VAL A 211 -1.94 -3.02 12.94
CA VAL A 211 -3.30 -2.63 12.56
C VAL A 211 -3.47 -1.14 12.78
N SER A 212 -3.79 -0.40 11.73
CA SER A 212 -4.11 1.03 11.81
C SER A 212 -5.61 1.25 11.79
N GLN A 213 -6.07 2.19 12.59
CA GLN A 213 -7.50 2.50 12.78
C GLN A 213 -7.78 4.00 12.63
N LEU A 214 -9.00 4.35 12.25
CA LEU A 214 -9.43 5.75 12.10
C LEU A 214 -9.41 6.55 13.41
N ALA A 215 -9.41 5.89 14.56
CA ALA A 215 -9.33 6.57 15.87
C ALA A 215 -7.92 7.12 16.23
N SER A 216 -7.08 7.44 15.24
CA SER A 216 -5.71 7.91 15.47
C SER A 216 -4.89 6.93 16.32
N THR A 217 -5.06 5.66 16.05
CA THR A 217 -4.44 4.58 16.83
C THR A 217 -3.88 3.52 15.90
N HIS A 218 -2.62 3.14 16.16
CA HIS A 218 -2.05 1.93 15.57
C HIS A 218 -1.83 0.92 16.68
N ARG A 219 -2.16 -0.33 16.44
CA ARG A 219 -2.01 -1.45 17.38
C ARG A 219 -1.11 -2.51 16.77
N LEU A 220 -0.15 -2.98 17.52
CA LEU A 220 0.59 -4.20 17.20
C LEU A 220 -0.13 -5.35 17.89
N MET A 221 -0.59 -6.32 17.10
CA MET A 221 -1.38 -7.45 17.54
C MET A 221 -0.58 -8.73 17.36
N ASP A 222 -0.75 -9.68 18.29
CA ASP A 222 -0.33 -11.06 18.09
C ASP A 222 -1.45 -11.80 17.34
N LEU A 223 -1.12 -12.42 16.23
CA LEU A 223 -2.07 -13.18 15.41
C LEU A 223 -2.43 -14.54 16.01
N ALA A 224 -1.63 -15.08 16.95
CA ALA A 224 -1.89 -16.38 17.54
C ALA A 224 -3.08 -16.35 18.50
N ASP A 225 -3.17 -15.31 19.32
CA ASP A 225 -4.22 -15.19 20.35
C ASP A 225 -5.08 -13.92 20.25
N GLY A 226 -4.72 -12.96 19.35
CA GLY A 226 -5.41 -11.69 19.18
C GLY A 226 -5.10 -10.67 20.27
N THR A 227 -4.06 -10.88 21.06
CA THR A 227 -3.67 -9.93 22.10
C THR A 227 -3.00 -8.70 21.51
N GLN A 228 -3.27 -7.53 22.12
CA GLN A 228 -2.57 -6.31 21.78
C GLN A 228 -1.22 -6.28 22.48
N LEU A 229 -0.13 -6.30 21.71
CA LEU A 229 1.24 -6.22 22.23
C LEU A 229 1.64 -4.78 22.52
N GLN A 230 1.28 -3.83 21.63
CA GLN A 230 1.64 -2.42 21.77
C GLN A 230 0.59 -1.52 21.11
N CYS A 231 0.59 -0.23 21.50
CA CYS A 231 -0.30 0.79 20.96
C CYS A 231 0.47 2.10 20.70
N PHE A 232 0.27 2.68 19.51
CA PHE A 232 0.94 3.89 19.08
C PHE A 232 -0.09 4.99 18.84
N ARG A 233 0.14 6.17 19.42
CA ARG A 233 -0.78 7.31 19.36
C ARG A 233 0.00 8.62 19.17
N GLY A 234 -0.76 9.72 18.91
CA GLY A 234 -0.20 11.07 18.81
C GLY A 234 -0.09 11.60 17.37
N HIS A 235 -0.64 10.88 16.40
CA HIS A 235 -0.93 11.36 15.05
C HIS A 235 -2.44 11.66 14.93
N THR A 236 -2.86 12.28 13.83
CA THR A 236 -4.27 12.59 13.55
C THR A 236 -4.76 11.78 12.37
N GLN A 237 -5.67 10.85 12.62
CA GLN A 237 -6.31 10.02 11.60
C GLN A 237 -7.78 9.78 11.98
N THR A 238 -8.67 10.62 11.48
CA THR A 238 -10.09 10.61 11.82
C THR A 238 -11.02 10.43 10.63
N SER A 239 -10.59 10.84 9.44
CA SER A 239 -11.43 10.89 8.24
C SER A 239 -10.80 10.22 7.03
N PHE A 240 -9.48 10.23 6.92
CA PHE A 240 -8.78 9.71 5.76
C PHE A 240 -8.05 8.41 6.09
N ARG A 241 -7.98 7.55 5.08
CA ARG A 241 -7.19 6.34 5.13
C ARG A 241 -5.71 6.71 4.97
N CYS A 242 -4.95 6.59 6.07
CA CYS A 242 -3.49 6.63 6.03
C CYS A 242 -2.94 5.21 6.22
N HIS A 243 -1.88 4.90 5.50
CA HIS A 243 -1.18 3.63 5.67
C HIS A 243 -0.09 3.77 6.74
N SER A 244 0.15 2.70 7.45
CA SER A 244 1.30 2.56 8.33
C SER A 244 2.14 1.35 7.92
N ASP A 245 3.41 1.38 8.27
CA ASP A 245 4.33 0.29 7.99
C ASP A 245 5.37 0.14 9.11
N MET A 246 6.08 -0.99 9.11
CA MET A 246 7.19 -1.24 10.02
C MET A 246 8.51 -1.16 9.25
N THR A 247 9.56 -0.67 9.91
CA THR A 247 10.91 -0.66 9.33
C THR A 247 11.41 -2.08 9.11
N LEU A 248 12.34 -2.24 8.16
CA LEU A 248 12.93 -3.54 7.86
C LEU A 248 13.58 -4.25 9.05
N ASP A 249 14.11 -3.49 10.00
CA ASP A 249 14.67 -3.99 11.25
C ASP A 249 13.60 -4.21 12.33
N GLU A 250 12.31 -3.95 11.99
CA GLU A 250 11.17 -3.98 12.92
C GLU A 250 11.41 -3.18 14.21
N ALA A 251 12.27 -2.15 14.13
CA ALA A 251 12.56 -1.29 15.27
C ALA A 251 11.58 -0.13 15.40
N LEU A 252 11.01 0.32 14.29
CA LEU A 252 10.11 1.46 14.24
C LEU A 252 8.81 1.14 13.50
N VAL A 253 7.72 1.69 13.99
CA VAL A 253 6.46 1.86 13.26
C VAL A 253 6.46 3.25 12.64
N ILE A 254 6.11 3.36 11.37
CA ILE A 254 6.03 4.61 10.64
C ILE A 254 4.62 4.80 10.10
N SER A 255 4.07 6.00 10.20
CA SER A 255 2.76 6.36 9.63
C SER A 255 2.73 7.81 9.19
N GLY A 256 1.98 8.07 8.12
CA GLY A 256 1.53 9.41 7.78
C GLY A 256 0.27 9.80 8.56
N ASP A 257 -0.05 11.09 8.55
CA ASP A 257 -1.28 11.62 9.13
C ASP A 257 -2.04 12.57 8.18
N GLU A 258 -3.24 12.96 8.59
CA GLU A 258 -4.10 13.88 7.82
C GLU A 258 -3.55 15.31 7.76
N THR A 259 -2.60 15.67 8.61
CA THR A 259 -1.96 16.99 8.65
C THR A 259 -0.72 17.07 7.75
N GLY A 260 -0.35 15.96 7.12
CA GLY A 260 0.83 15.86 6.25
C GLY A 260 2.13 15.61 7.01
N HIS A 261 2.07 15.17 8.26
CA HIS A 261 3.23 14.77 9.04
C HIS A 261 3.50 13.27 8.89
N LEU A 262 4.76 12.92 8.98
CA LEU A 262 5.24 11.56 9.08
C LEU A 262 5.73 11.33 10.51
N PHE A 263 5.24 10.27 11.12
CA PHE A 263 5.58 9.90 12.49
C PHE A 263 6.36 8.59 12.53
N ALA A 264 7.25 8.46 13.50
CA ALA A 264 7.91 7.20 13.80
C ALA A 264 7.90 6.93 15.31
N TRP A 265 7.48 5.72 15.67
CA TRP A 265 7.46 5.23 17.04
C TRP A 265 8.41 4.04 17.20
N ASP A 266 8.99 3.92 18.36
CA ASP A 266 9.73 2.72 18.74
C ASP A 266 8.75 1.58 19.02
N ILE A 267 8.96 0.44 18.39
CA ILE A 267 8.01 -0.68 18.45
C ILE A 267 7.91 -1.28 19.86
N LEU A 268 9.01 -1.33 20.61
CA LEU A 268 9.04 -1.93 21.94
C LEU A 268 8.45 -1.00 23.01
N SER A 269 8.85 0.28 22.99
CA SER A 269 8.43 1.22 24.04
C SER A 269 7.12 1.95 23.71
N GLY A 270 6.64 1.90 22.48
CA GLY A 270 5.48 2.67 22.00
C GLY A 270 5.71 4.19 21.97
N ARG A 271 6.93 4.66 22.27
CA ARG A 271 7.23 6.11 22.34
C ARG A 271 7.52 6.67 20.96
N LYS A 272 6.97 7.86 20.70
CA LYS A 272 7.32 8.64 19.51
C LYS A 272 8.81 9.00 19.55
N LYS A 273 9.55 8.60 18.52
CA LYS A 273 10.99 8.90 18.38
C LYS A 273 11.24 10.06 17.42
N TRP A 274 10.36 10.23 16.44
CA TRP A 274 10.60 11.21 15.41
C TRP A 274 9.27 11.62 14.74
N ASP A 275 9.21 12.88 14.31
CA ASP A 275 8.18 13.39 13.41
C ASP A 275 8.81 14.40 12.44
N ALA A 276 8.32 14.40 11.21
CA ALA A 276 8.72 15.35 10.19
C ALA A 276 7.56 15.71 9.28
N ARG A 277 7.62 16.90 8.74
CA ARG A 277 6.73 17.34 7.68
C ARG A 277 7.54 17.47 6.39
N PRO A 278 7.14 16.80 5.29
CA PRO A 278 7.82 16.99 4.02
C PRO A 278 7.72 18.45 3.59
N ASP A 279 8.80 18.99 3.03
CA ASP A 279 8.79 20.34 2.49
C ASP A 279 8.16 20.36 1.09
N PHE A 280 6.94 20.83 0.98
CA PHE A 280 6.19 20.94 -0.28
C PHE A 280 6.59 22.18 -1.13
N ARG A 281 7.77 22.79 -0.91
CA ARG A 281 8.18 24.05 -1.52
C ARG A 281 8.34 24.03 -3.05
N GLY A 282 8.33 22.86 -3.69
CA GLY A 282 8.53 22.70 -5.14
C GLY A 282 7.32 23.04 -6.02
N SER A 283 6.11 23.07 -5.49
CA SER A 283 4.90 23.25 -6.29
C SER A 283 4.21 24.59 -6.01
N ALA A 284 4.24 25.50 -6.98
CA ALA A 284 3.58 26.81 -6.90
C ALA A 284 2.05 26.74 -6.67
N ARG A 285 1.44 25.59 -6.95
CA ARG A 285 0.00 25.34 -6.77
C ARG A 285 -0.39 24.99 -5.33
N HIS A 286 0.56 24.57 -4.47
CA HIS A 286 0.27 23.95 -3.17
C HIS A 286 0.55 24.79 -1.94
N ARG A 287 0.89 26.08 -2.11
CA ARG A 287 1.10 27.00 -0.97
C ARG A 287 -0.15 27.24 -0.09
N ARG A 288 -1.31 26.70 -0.47
CA ARG A 288 -2.61 26.95 0.20
C ARG A 288 -3.31 25.68 0.73
N ALA A 289 -2.78 24.48 0.55
CA ALA A 289 -3.42 23.27 1.12
C ALA A 289 -2.86 23.00 2.53
N PRO A 290 -3.62 23.29 3.59
CA PRO A 290 -3.12 23.14 4.95
C PRO A 290 -2.94 21.68 5.38
N ASN A 291 -3.71 20.76 4.81
CA ASN A 291 -3.74 19.35 5.20
C ASN A 291 -3.62 18.47 3.96
N VAL A 292 -2.52 17.77 3.85
CA VAL A 292 -2.25 16.86 2.73
C VAL A 292 -2.11 15.46 3.31
N PRO A 293 -3.14 14.61 3.20
CA PRO A 293 -3.05 13.23 3.65
C PRO A 293 -1.86 12.54 3.03
N VAL A 294 -1.11 11.82 3.84
CA VAL A 294 0.06 11.06 3.45
C VAL A 294 -0.30 9.59 3.49
N THR A 295 -0.35 8.96 2.32
CA THR A 295 -0.37 7.50 2.24
C THR A 295 1.06 7.01 2.18
N MET A 296 1.41 6.02 2.99
CA MET A 296 2.78 5.55 3.12
C MET A 296 2.91 4.11 2.70
N LEU A 297 4.01 3.80 2.06
CA LEU A 297 4.39 2.44 1.75
C LEU A 297 5.90 2.28 1.93
N TRP A 298 6.27 1.28 2.68
CA TRP A 298 7.65 0.89 2.95
C TRP A 298 8.14 -0.14 1.94
N THR A 299 9.44 -0.17 1.67
CA THR A 299 10.01 -1.25 0.88
C THR A 299 11.23 -1.88 1.48
N GLU A 300 11.41 -3.12 1.09
CA GLU A 300 12.65 -3.82 1.19
C GLU A 300 13.74 -3.12 0.35
N ALA A 301 14.84 -2.74 1.01
CA ALA A 301 16.04 -2.40 0.28
C ALA A 301 16.54 -3.66 -0.45
N GLY A 302 16.61 -3.62 -1.78
CA GLY A 302 17.24 -4.70 -2.52
C GLY A 302 18.69 -4.89 -2.10
N PRO A 303 19.32 -6.02 -2.44
CA PRO A 303 20.68 -6.36 -2.01
C PRO A 303 21.73 -5.30 -2.36
N ASP A 304 21.43 -4.41 -3.31
CA ASP A 304 22.27 -3.27 -3.71
C ASP A 304 21.89 -1.94 -3.02
N ALA A 305 20.81 -1.87 -2.27
CA ALA A 305 20.40 -0.65 -1.58
C ALA A 305 21.03 -0.62 -0.19
N GLN A 306 21.98 0.26 0.00
CA GLN A 306 22.71 0.41 1.27
C GLN A 306 21.84 1.02 2.38
N ASP A 307 20.76 1.75 2.04
CA ASP A 307 19.90 2.42 3.00
C ASP A 307 18.42 2.05 2.82
N PRO A 308 17.70 1.82 3.92
CA PRO A 308 16.27 1.61 3.88
C PRO A 308 15.55 2.87 3.40
N GLN A 309 14.64 2.70 2.45
CA GLN A 309 13.87 3.78 1.84
C GLN A 309 12.39 3.70 2.24
N VAL A 310 11.79 4.86 2.46
CA VAL A 310 10.36 5.03 2.67
C VAL A 310 9.81 5.87 1.53
N VAL A 311 8.64 5.52 1.02
CA VAL A 311 7.92 6.36 0.06
C VAL A 311 6.63 6.87 0.68
N THR A 312 6.33 8.14 0.44
CA THR A 312 5.06 8.74 0.83
C THR A 312 4.39 9.35 -0.38
N ALA A 313 3.10 9.07 -0.55
CA ALA A 313 2.26 9.67 -1.57
C ALA A 313 1.26 10.63 -0.92
N SER A 314 0.96 11.74 -1.57
CA SER A 314 0.12 12.78 -1.00
C SER A 314 -1.07 13.16 -1.88
N SER A 315 -2.08 13.75 -1.27
CA SER A 315 -3.28 14.23 -1.98
C SER A 315 -3.01 15.37 -2.97
N CYS A 316 -1.81 15.95 -2.93
CA CYS A 316 -1.38 16.94 -3.92
C CYS A 316 -0.69 16.34 -5.15
N GLY A 317 -0.57 15.01 -5.22
CA GLY A 317 0.08 14.31 -6.32
C GLY A 317 1.60 14.23 -6.22
N THR A 318 2.18 14.76 -5.14
CA THR A 318 3.61 14.61 -4.87
C THR A 318 3.91 13.28 -4.19
N VAL A 319 5.02 12.71 -4.56
CA VAL A 319 5.58 11.50 -3.94
C VAL A 319 6.97 11.84 -3.45
N HIS A 320 7.24 11.52 -2.18
CA HIS A 320 8.55 11.75 -1.56
C HIS A 320 9.21 10.41 -1.27
N ILE A 321 10.50 10.32 -1.59
CA ILE A 321 11.35 9.21 -1.20
C ILE A 321 12.24 9.70 -0.05
N TRP A 322 12.27 8.93 1.02
CA TRP A 322 13.02 9.20 2.23
C TRP A 322 14.09 8.14 2.42
N SER A 323 15.25 8.55 2.85
CA SER A 323 16.34 7.66 3.27
C SER A 323 16.77 7.99 4.69
N ARG A 324 17.36 7.02 5.35
CA ARG A 324 17.82 7.10 6.75
C ARG A 324 19.19 7.76 6.88
#